data_5f2e78547039fd950f36d6e4b3001b34
#
_entry.id   5f2e78547039fd950f36d6e4b3001b34
#
_cell.length_a   1.000
_cell.length_b   1.000
_cell.length_c   1.000
_cell.angle_alpha   90.00
_cell.angle_beta   90.00
_cell.angle_gamma   90.00
#
_symmetry.space_group_name_H-M   'P 1'
#
loop_
_entity.id
_entity.type
_entity.pdbx_description
1 polymer ?
#
loop_
_entity_poly.entity_id
_entity_poly.type
_entity_poly.pdbx_seq_one_letter_code
_entity_poly.pdbx_strand_id
1 'polypeptide(L)'
;MFKSRLQLVRYDGNFEFDRSSKCVVLHPELDSDMEELAEFDPVFLHRSFPAVIRFVSMGYEHIIERKGDFDFAVVHVPRSKVLARHLIWLATKLVPRGTILVDGAKTQGIESLSKNIRKSVMLGGMISGAHGRLFWFQSTDVFGAWEAVGPACLPDGYWTQAGIFSADGIDPGSSLLSQNLPQSLTGRIADLGAGWGYLSQSIIALPKVVHLDCVEADHAALECARLNCLDDRITFHWGDATTWKSGQKLDAVVMNPPFHAGRAADPEIGKDFILAAARLLRRGGQLLMVANRHLPYEKKLREHFVDFNEVAGDNHFKVIHAKGPIV
;
A
#
# COMPACT_ATOMS: atom_id res chain seq x y z
N MET A 1 -23.68 -18.32 11.46
CA MET A 1 -23.13 -17.04 11.95
C MET A 1 -22.67 -16.27 10.71
N PHE A 2 -23.15 -15.06 10.49
CA PHE A 2 -22.78 -14.28 9.29
C PHE A 2 -21.30 -13.91 9.33
N LYS A 3 -20.58 -14.12 8.21
CA LYS A 3 -19.14 -13.89 8.10
C LYS A 3 -18.81 -12.40 7.84
N SER A 4 -19.69 -11.67 7.14
CA SER A 4 -19.47 -10.27 6.77
C SER A 4 -20.69 -9.37 7.06
N ARG A 5 -20.48 -8.06 7.14
CA ARG A 5 -21.56 -7.08 7.28
C ARG A 5 -22.37 -6.94 6.00
N LEU A 6 -21.77 -7.17 4.86
CA LEU A 6 -22.44 -7.17 3.56
C LEU A 6 -23.46 -8.31 3.48
N GLN A 7 -23.10 -9.50 4.01
CA GLN A 7 -23.99 -10.64 4.13
C GLN A 7 -25.22 -10.30 5.00
N LEU A 8 -25.02 -9.60 6.12
CA LEU A 8 -26.12 -9.14 6.97
C LEU A 8 -27.07 -8.19 6.24
N VAL A 9 -26.55 -7.24 5.47
CA VAL A 9 -27.36 -6.29 4.71
C VAL A 9 -28.29 -7.00 3.72
N ARG A 10 -27.75 -7.99 3.03
CA ARG A 10 -28.51 -8.80 2.05
C ARG A 10 -29.57 -9.69 2.71
N TYR A 11 -29.20 -10.33 3.83
CA TYR A 11 -30.12 -11.21 4.56
C TYR A 11 -31.32 -10.45 5.13
N ASP A 12 -31.11 -9.26 5.66
CA ASP A 12 -32.17 -8.44 6.26
C ASP A 12 -33.08 -7.77 5.22
N GLY A 13 -32.87 -8.03 3.91
CA GLY A 13 -33.68 -7.44 2.82
C GLY A 13 -33.58 -5.91 2.72
N ASN A 14 -32.62 -5.28 3.44
CA ASN A 14 -32.43 -3.85 3.44
C ASN A 14 -31.83 -3.33 2.14
N PHE A 15 -31.35 -4.24 1.29
CA PHE A 15 -30.67 -3.89 0.06
C PHE A 15 -30.86 -5.00 -0.99
N GLU A 16 -31.68 -4.70 -2.01
CA GLU A 16 -31.86 -5.56 -3.17
C GLU A 16 -31.28 -4.83 -4.39
N PHE A 17 -30.36 -5.47 -5.08
CA PHE A 17 -29.92 -5.07 -6.41
C PHE A 17 -30.48 -6.05 -7.44
N ASP A 18 -30.83 -5.53 -8.59
CA ASP A 18 -31.04 -6.37 -9.75
C ASP A 18 -29.70 -7.05 -10.09
N ARG A 19 -29.75 -8.35 -10.46
CA ARG A 19 -28.57 -9.12 -10.89
C ARG A 19 -27.85 -8.54 -12.09
N SER A 20 -28.52 -7.70 -12.87
CA SER A 20 -27.92 -6.94 -13.98
C SER A 20 -27.15 -5.69 -13.52
N SER A 21 -27.21 -5.33 -12.24
CA SER A 21 -26.53 -4.15 -11.72
C SER A 21 -25.02 -4.27 -11.76
N LYS A 22 -24.33 -3.25 -12.25
CA LYS A 22 -22.87 -3.16 -12.31
C LYS A 22 -22.32 -2.68 -10.98
N CYS A 23 -21.40 -3.45 -10.40
CA CYS A 23 -20.76 -3.19 -9.13
C CYS A 23 -19.32 -2.73 -9.27
N VAL A 24 -18.92 -1.70 -8.52
CA VAL A 24 -17.51 -1.37 -8.31
C VAL A 24 -17.15 -1.49 -6.84
N VAL A 25 -16.03 -2.12 -6.54
CA VAL A 25 -15.51 -2.26 -5.18
C VAL A 25 -14.21 -1.46 -5.05
N LEU A 26 -14.22 -0.50 -4.14
CA LEU A 26 -13.09 0.37 -3.91
C LEU A 26 -12.33 -0.06 -2.65
N HIS A 27 -11.04 -0.28 -2.81
CA HIS A 27 -10.09 -0.57 -1.73
C HIS A 27 -10.46 -1.81 -0.86
N PRO A 28 -10.88 -2.96 -1.43
CA PRO A 28 -11.14 -4.14 -0.64
C PRO A 28 -9.88 -4.61 0.10
N GLU A 29 -10.03 -5.11 1.32
CA GLU A 29 -8.93 -5.74 2.05
C GLU A 29 -8.58 -7.10 1.44
N LEU A 30 -7.33 -7.56 1.61
CA LEU A 30 -6.85 -8.83 1.02
C LEU A 30 -7.65 -10.06 1.49
N ASP A 31 -8.21 -10.01 2.68
CA ASP A 31 -9.03 -11.05 3.30
C ASP A 31 -10.54 -10.80 3.17
N SER A 32 -10.95 -9.77 2.43
CA SER A 32 -12.37 -9.49 2.20
C SER A 32 -13.03 -10.65 1.49
N ASP A 33 -14.14 -11.12 2.09
CA ASP A 33 -15.00 -12.11 1.47
C ASP A 33 -15.91 -11.42 0.45
N MET A 34 -15.68 -11.73 -0.82
CA MET A 34 -16.39 -11.12 -1.94
C MET A 34 -17.49 -12.01 -2.52
N GLU A 35 -17.77 -13.19 -1.90
CA GLU A 35 -18.79 -14.13 -2.35
C GLU A 35 -20.15 -13.44 -2.56
N GLU A 36 -20.48 -12.51 -1.66
CA GLU A 36 -21.75 -11.77 -1.70
C GLU A 36 -21.90 -10.84 -2.91
N LEU A 37 -20.79 -10.50 -3.55
CA LEU A 37 -20.78 -9.63 -4.73
C LEU A 37 -20.50 -10.39 -6.03
N ALA A 38 -20.15 -11.68 -5.96
CA ALA A 38 -19.74 -12.47 -7.12
C ALA A 38 -20.81 -12.51 -8.23
N GLU A 39 -22.11 -12.48 -7.88
CA GLU A 39 -23.21 -12.49 -8.86
C GLU A 39 -23.30 -11.22 -9.71
N PHE A 40 -22.63 -10.11 -9.29
CA PHE A 40 -22.64 -8.83 -9.99
C PHE A 40 -21.40 -8.62 -10.85
N ASP A 41 -20.51 -9.64 -10.95
CA ASP A 41 -19.23 -9.54 -11.66
C ASP A 41 -18.47 -8.24 -11.35
N PRO A 42 -18.08 -8.01 -10.08
CA PRO A 42 -17.61 -6.72 -9.61
C PRO A 42 -16.26 -6.34 -10.20
N VAL A 43 -16.13 -5.07 -10.54
CA VAL A 43 -14.86 -4.46 -10.94
C VAL A 43 -14.17 -3.90 -9.70
N PHE A 44 -12.86 -4.16 -9.54
CA PHE A 44 -12.07 -3.70 -8.40
C PHE A 44 -11.24 -2.48 -8.73
N LEU A 45 -11.21 -1.54 -7.80
CA LEU A 45 -10.27 -0.42 -7.79
C LEU A 45 -9.37 -0.53 -6.57
N HIS A 46 -8.10 -0.86 -6.82
CA HIS A 46 -7.10 -0.96 -5.76
C HIS A 46 -5.73 -0.54 -6.26
N ARG A 47 -4.94 0.18 -5.44
CA ARG A 47 -3.61 0.68 -5.81
C ARG A 47 -2.46 -0.21 -5.31
N SER A 48 -2.73 -1.20 -4.46
CA SER A 48 -1.72 -2.15 -3.96
C SER A 48 -1.59 -3.34 -4.90
N PHE A 49 -0.37 -3.58 -5.41
CA PHE A 49 -0.07 -4.68 -6.33
C PHE A 49 -0.46 -6.06 -5.78
N PRO A 50 -0.15 -6.44 -4.51
CA PRO A 50 -0.59 -7.72 -3.95
C PRO A 50 -2.11 -7.91 -3.98
N ALA A 51 -2.87 -6.85 -3.69
CA ALA A 51 -4.34 -6.90 -3.75
C ALA A 51 -4.83 -7.11 -5.19
N VAL A 52 -4.24 -6.38 -6.13
CA VAL A 52 -4.59 -6.52 -7.56
C VAL A 52 -4.35 -7.95 -8.05
N ILE A 53 -3.17 -8.50 -7.80
CA ILE A 53 -2.85 -9.88 -8.22
C ILE A 53 -3.81 -10.88 -7.60
N ARG A 54 -4.15 -10.72 -6.31
CA ARG A 54 -5.13 -11.58 -5.65
C ARG A 54 -6.50 -11.54 -6.35
N PHE A 55 -7.07 -10.36 -6.55
CA PHE A 55 -8.41 -10.24 -7.14
C PHE A 55 -8.43 -10.66 -8.62
N VAL A 56 -7.39 -10.31 -9.38
CA VAL A 56 -7.24 -10.79 -10.77
C VAL A 56 -7.12 -12.32 -10.82
N SER A 57 -6.40 -12.95 -9.89
CA SER A 57 -6.31 -14.42 -9.83
C SER A 57 -7.63 -15.11 -9.47
N MET A 58 -8.56 -14.38 -8.87
CA MET A 58 -9.92 -14.83 -8.60
C MET A 58 -10.88 -14.61 -9.79
N GLY A 59 -10.38 -14.02 -10.89
CA GLY A 59 -11.13 -13.77 -12.13
C GLY A 59 -11.82 -12.41 -12.20
N TYR A 60 -11.57 -11.51 -11.24
CA TYR A 60 -12.19 -10.18 -11.23
C TYR A 60 -11.43 -9.17 -12.09
N GLU A 61 -12.16 -8.26 -12.75
CA GLU A 61 -11.59 -7.14 -13.47
C GLU A 61 -11.04 -6.09 -12.51
N HIS A 62 -9.87 -5.53 -12.84
CA HIS A 62 -9.23 -4.47 -12.08
C HIS A 62 -9.09 -3.20 -12.91
N ILE A 63 -9.38 -2.06 -12.27
CA ILE A 63 -9.14 -0.72 -12.83
C ILE A 63 -8.23 0.07 -11.89
N ILE A 64 -7.28 0.84 -12.45
CA ILE A 64 -6.40 1.75 -11.70
C ILE A 64 -6.99 3.16 -11.72
N GLU A 65 -7.60 3.54 -12.83
CA GLU A 65 -8.14 4.86 -13.07
C GLU A 65 -9.67 4.89 -12.98
N ARG A 66 -10.22 6.09 -12.77
CA ARG A 66 -11.65 6.35 -12.84
C ARG A 66 -12.19 6.06 -14.25
N LYS A 67 -12.85 4.92 -14.44
CA LYS A 67 -13.52 4.52 -15.69
C LYS A 67 -14.83 3.78 -15.40
N GLY A 68 -15.83 4.01 -16.21
CA GLY A 68 -17.12 3.31 -16.17
C GLY A 68 -18.21 4.05 -15.39
N ASP A 69 -19.45 3.64 -15.65
CA ASP A 69 -20.65 4.00 -14.91
C ASP A 69 -21.16 2.72 -14.25
N PHE A 70 -21.31 2.77 -12.92
CA PHE A 70 -21.74 1.66 -12.11
C PHE A 70 -23.08 2.01 -11.42
N ASP A 71 -23.84 0.98 -11.08
CA ASP A 71 -25.14 1.15 -10.42
C ASP A 71 -24.99 1.26 -8.90
N PHE A 72 -23.95 0.62 -8.35
CA PHE A 72 -23.57 0.76 -6.94
C PHE A 72 -22.08 0.58 -6.70
N ALA A 73 -21.63 1.11 -5.57
CA ALA A 73 -20.26 0.93 -5.10
C ALA A 73 -20.22 0.37 -3.69
N VAL A 74 -19.21 -0.46 -3.42
CA VAL A 74 -18.81 -0.85 -2.07
C VAL A 74 -17.45 -0.24 -1.78
N VAL A 75 -17.38 0.63 -0.77
CA VAL A 75 -16.14 1.29 -0.34
C VAL A 75 -15.68 0.68 0.96
N HIS A 76 -14.53 0.01 0.93
CA HIS A 76 -13.84 -0.42 2.15
C HIS A 76 -12.98 0.72 2.68
N VAL A 77 -13.20 1.09 3.94
CA VAL A 77 -12.58 2.27 4.55
C VAL A 77 -11.13 1.99 4.96
N PRO A 78 -10.14 2.66 4.35
CA PRO A 78 -8.75 2.56 4.79
C PRO A 78 -8.51 3.34 6.10
N ARG A 79 -7.35 3.15 6.72
CA ARG A 79 -6.96 3.89 7.93
C ARG A 79 -6.74 5.38 7.70
N SER A 80 -6.21 5.73 6.53
CA SER A 80 -6.01 7.13 6.16
C SER A 80 -7.36 7.81 5.97
N LYS A 81 -7.66 8.80 6.84
CA LYS A 81 -8.90 9.57 6.76
C LYS A 81 -9.02 10.36 5.46
N VAL A 82 -7.90 10.83 4.92
CA VAL A 82 -7.88 11.58 3.67
C VAL A 82 -8.17 10.63 2.51
N LEU A 83 -7.53 9.46 2.48
CA LEU A 83 -7.83 8.45 1.47
C LEU A 83 -9.27 7.95 1.58
N ALA A 84 -9.79 7.70 2.79
CA ALA A 84 -11.18 7.30 2.99
C ALA A 84 -12.18 8.31 2.39
N ARG A 85 -11.96 9.60 2.62
CA ARG A 85 -12.77 10.68 2.02
C ARG A 85 -12.67 10.69 0.50
N HIS A 86 -11.45 10.58 -0.02
CA HIS A 86 -11.22 10.53 -1.46
C HIS A 86 -11.94 9.34 -2.11
N LEU A 87 -11.90 8.15 -1.50
CA LEU A 87 -12.62 6.98 -2.01
C LEU A 87 -14.14 7.17 -2.02
N ILE A 88 -14.71 7.89 -1.03
CA ILE A 88 -16.13 8.25 -1.04
C ILE A 88 -16.44 9.21 -2.20
N TRP A 89 -15.63 10.25 -2.36
CA TRP A 89 -15.77 11.15 -3.52
C TRP A 89 -15.67 10.39 -4.84
N LEU A 90 -14.67 9.53 -4.99
CA LEU A 90 -14.46 8.73 -6.19
C LEU A 90 -15.65 7.79 -6.46
N ALA A 91 -16.17 7.14 -5.42
CA ALA A 91 -17.37 6.31 -5.54
C ALA A 91 -18.57 7.10 -6.08
N THR A 92 -18.79 8.34 -5.62
CA THR A 92 -19.89 9.17 -6.16
C THR A 92 -19.68 9.57 -7.62
N LYS A 93 -18.42 9.58 -8.11
CA LYS A 93 -18.13 9.85 -9.53
C LYS A 93 -18.26 8.62 -10.42
N LEU A 94 -18.02 7.44 -9.87
CA LEU A 94 -18.21 6.15 -10.56
C LEU A 94 -19.67 5.70 -10.55
N VAL A 95 -20.44 6.14 -9.56
CA VAL A 95 -21.85 5.78 -9.35
C VAL A 95 -22.67 7.06 -9.25
N PRO A 96 -22.92 7.78 -10.35
CA PRO A 96 -23.53 9.12 -10.29
C PRO A 96 -25.01 9.11 -9.86
N ARG A 97 -25.73 8.00 -9.98
CA ARG A 97 -27.16 7.89 -9.71
C ARG A 97 -27.55 6.72 -8.81
N GLY A 98 -26.61 5.94 -8.35
CA GLY A 98 -26.88 4.72 -7.59
C GLY A 98 -26.54 4.85 -6.12
N THR A 99 -26.27 3.72 -5.48
CA THR A 99 -26.05 3.64 -4.04
C THR A 99 -24.58 3.40 -3.71
N ILE A 100 -24.09 4.11 -2.69
CA ILE A 100 -22.75 3.91 -2.13
C ILE A 100 -22.90 3.18 -0.80
N LEU A 101 -22.35 1.97 -0.71
CA LEU A 101 -22.19 1.23 0.54
C LEU A 101 -20.79 1.52 1.08
N VAL A 102 -20.69 1.79 2.37
CA VAL A 102 -19.41 2.09 3.04
C VAL A 102 -19.23 1.11 4.19
N ASP A 103 -18.22 0.27 4.08
CA ASP A 103 -17.88 -0.75 5.05
C ASP A 103 -16.53 -0.49 5.72
N GLY A 104 -16.45 -0.64 7.03
CA GLY A 104 -15.19 -0.48 7.74
C GLY A 104 -15.24 -0.90 9.21
N ALA A 105 -14.08 -1.25 9.74
CA ALA A 105 -13.90 -1.53 11.15
C ALA A 105 -13.91 -0.24 11.99
N LYS A 106 -14.26 -0.34 13.28
CA LYS A 106 -14.15 0.78 14.23
C LYS A 106 -12.74 1.35 14.26
N THR A 107 -11.77 0.48 14.10
CA THR A 107 -10.33 0.81 14.11
C THR A 107 -9.87 1.61 12.89
N GLN A 108 -10.67 1.64 11.82
CA GLN A 108 -10.45 2.42 10.60
C GLN A 108 -11.17 3.78 10.63
N GLY A 109 -11.85 4.08 11.75
CA GLY A 109 -12.53 5.37 11.92
C GLY A 109 -13.91 5.47 11.28
N ILE A 110 -14.55 4.34 10.95
CA ILE A 110 -15.87 4.27 10.31
C ILE A 110 -16.93 5.09 11.07
N GLU A 111 -16.86 5.15 12.40
CA GLU A 111 -17.82 5.90 13.22
C GLU A 111 -17.71 7.41 12.99
N SER A 112 -16.48 7.92 12.92
CA SER A 112 -16.21 9.33 12.62
C SER A 112 -16.61 9.67 11.19
N LEU A 113 -16.29 8.78 10.23
CA LEU A 113 -16.65 8.94 8.83
C LEU A 113 -18.15 8.99 8.65
N SER A 114 -18.92 8.06 9.26
CA SER A 114 -20.37 8.04 9.16
C SER A 114 -21.03 9.29 9.77
N LYS A 115 -20.48 9.80 10.90
CA LYS A 115 -20.95 11.08 11.48
C LYS A 115 -20.71 12.26 10.54
N ASN A 116 -19.59 12.28 9.83
CA ASN A 116 -19.29 13.34 8.88
C ASN A 116 -20.21 13.27 7.66
N ILE A 117 -20.44 12.08 7.12
CA ILE A 117 -21.33 11.87 5.96
C ILE A 117 -22.77 12.29 6.28
N ARG A 118 -23.27 11.94 7.47
CA ARG A 118 -24.62 12.33 7.94
C ARG A 118 -24.87 13.84 8.03
N LYS A 119 -23.84 14.66 8.08
CA LYS A 119 -24.00 16.12 8.05
C LYS A 119 -24.40 16.64 6.67
N SER A 120 -24.12 15.88 5.64
CA SER A 120 -24.32 16.29 4.25
C SER A 120 -25.40 15.47 3.53
N VAL A 121 -25.63 14.21 3.95
CA VAL A 121 -26.59 13.31 3.32
C VAL A 121 -27.36 12.49 4.35
N MET A 122 -28.58 12.11 3.99
CA MET A 122 -29.39 11.15 4.74
C MET A 122 -28.90 9.73 4.40
N LEU A 123 -28.65 8.92 5.43
CA LEU A 123 -28.34 7.51 5.21
C LEU A 123 -29.60 6.71 4.87
N GLY A 124 -29.51 5.83 3.90
CA GLY A 124 -30.54 4.83 3.60
C GLY A 124 -30.67 3.77 4.70
N GLY A 125 -29.58 3.50 5.41
CA GLY A 125 -29.54 2.59 6.56
C GLY A 125 -28.14 2.38 7.09
N MET A 126 -28.05 1.59 8.17
CA MET A 126 -26.79 1.23 8.82
C MET A 126 -26.91 -0.09 9.56
N ILE A 127 -25.90 -0.94 9.43
CA ILE A 127 -25.74 -2.18 10.19
C ILE A 127 -24.45 -2.12 10.99
N SER A 128 -24.50 -2.60 12.24
CA SER A 128 -23.33 -2.75 13.12
C SER A 128 -23.11 -4.23 13.39
N GLY A 129 -21.87 -4.69 13.22
CA GLY A 129 -21.49 -6.08 13.45
C GLY A 129 -20.01 -6.30 13.21
N ALA A 130 -19.45 -7.46 13.61
CA ALA A 130 -18.05 -7.83 13.39
C ALA A 130 -17.08 -6.69 13.66
N HIS A 131 -17.20 -6.02 14.82
CA HIS A 131 -16.38 -4.89 15.26
C HIS A 131 -16.31 -3.69 14.30
N GLY A 132 -17.34 -3.52 13.45
CA GLY A 132 -17.40 -2.44 12.46
C GLY A 132 -18.82 -1.98 12.17
N ARG A 133 -18.95 -1.21 11.10
CA ARG A 133 -20.23 -0.73 10.55
C ARG A 133 -20.20 -0.80 9.04
N LEU A 134 -21.37 -1.10 8.46
CA LEU A 134 -21.69 -0.86 7.07
C LEU A 134 -22.90 0.08 7.04
N PHE A 135 -22.82 1.13 6.24
CA PHE A 135 -23.94 2.05 6.00
C PHE A 135 -23.99 2.41 4.52
N TRP A 136 -25.16 2.91 4.07
CA TRP A 136 -25.33 3.30 2.66
C TRP A 136 -26.13 4.60 2.52
N PHE A 137 -25.91 5.24 1.37
CA PHE A 137 -26.59 6.46 1.00
C PHE A 137 -26.69 6.57 -0.54
N GLN A 138 -27.64 7.39 -1.02
CA GLN A 138 -27.74 7.69 -2.44
C GLN A 138 -26.61 8.62 -2.88
N SER A 139 -26.01 8.31 -4.02
CA SER A 139 -24.90 9.09 -4.59
C SER A 139 -25.31 10.57 -4.80
N THR A 140 -24.34 11.45 -4.57
CA THR A 140 -24.52 12.90 -4.63
C THR A 140 -23.18 13.57 -4.91
N ASP A 141 -23.18 14.79 -5.38
CA ASP A 141 -21.99 15.60 -5.69
C ASP A 141 -21.46 16.46 -4.51
N VAL A 142 -22.11 16.39 -3.33
CA VAL A 142 -21.76 17.24 -2.17
C VAL A 142 -20.35 16.98 -1.60
N PHE A 143 -19.71 15.89 -1.99
CA PHE A 143 -18.37 15.49 -1.51
C PHE A 143 -17.23 16.06 -2.35
N GLY A 144 -17.43 17.08 -3.17
CA GLY A 144 -16.39 17.68 -4.02
C GLY A 144 -15.13 18.10 -3.26
N ALA A 145 -15.28 18.62 -2.03
CA ALA A 145 -14.14 18.97 -1.17
C ALA A 145 -13.33 17.76 -0.65
N TRP A 146 -13.77 16.53 -0.91
CA TRP A 146 -13.08 15.30 -0.53
C TRP A 146 -12.23 14.72 -1.68
N GLU A 147 -12.23 15.37 -2.82
CA GLU A 147 -11.29 15.07 -3.88
C GLU A 147 -9.87 15.28 -3.37
N ALA A 148 -9.06 14.22 -3.33
CA ALA A 148 -7.64 14.37 -3.13
C ALA A 148 -7.06 14.80 -4.48
N VAL A 149 -6.61 16.02 -4.56
CA VAL A 149 -5.80 16.50 -5.68
C VAL A 149 -4.50 15.71 -5.64
N GLY A 150 -4.16 14.98 -6.68
CA GLY A 150 -2.98 14.13 -6.89
C GLY A 150 -1.74 14.34 -6.01
N PRO A 151 -0.53 14.06 -6.48
CA PRO A 151 0.67 14.33 -5.72
C PRO A 151 0.82 15.81 -5.36
N ALA A 152 1.18 16.10 -4.11
CA ALA A 152 1.47 17.44 -3.59
C ALA A 152 2.93 17.53 -3.17
N CYS A 153 3.54 18.70 -3.44
CA CYS A 153 4.92 18.97 -3.03
C CYS A 153 4.95 19.39 -1.57
N LEU A 154 5.74 18.70 -0.76
CA LEU A 154 6.03 19.07 0.62
C LEU A 154 6.99 20.28 0.70
N PRO A 155 7.10 20.96 1.86
CA PRO A 155 8.03 22.10 2.03
C PRO A 155 9.50 21.76 1.77
N ASP A 156 9.90 20.52 1.95
CA ASP A 156 11.25 19.99 1.68
C ASP A 156 11.48 19.61 0.21
N GLY A 157 10.49 19.83 -0.66
CA GLY A 157 10.58 19.64 -2.11
C GLY A 157 10.18 18.27 -2.62
N TYR A 158 9.79 17.33 -1.74
CA TYR A 158 9.34 16.01 -2.15
C TYR A 158 7.86 15.98 -2.52
N TRP A 159 7.55 15.24 -3.57
CA TRP A 159 6.18 14.95 -3.97
C TRP A 159 5.66 13.73 -3.20
N THR A 160 4.52 13.89 -2.56
CA THR A 160 3.82 12.82 -1.84
C THR A 160 2.33 12.87 -2.14
N GLN A 161 1.59 11.84 -1.71
CA GLN A 161 0.14 11.78 -1.87
C GLN A 161 -0.52 11.22 -0.62
N ALA A 162 -1.75 11.66 -0.36
CA ALA A 162 -2.54 11.17 0.77
C ALA A 162 -2.67 9.63 0.78
N GLY A 163 -2.36 9.05 1.93
CA GLY A 163 -2.54 7.62 2.21
C GLY A 163 -1.40 6.71 1.76
N ILE A 164 -0.31 7.24 1.18
CA ILE A 164 0.94 6.49 1.02
C ILE A 164 1.75 6.49 2.32
N PHE A 165 2.76 5.64 2.39
CA PHE A 165 3.67 5.62 3.54
C PHE A 165 4.38 6.96 3.71
N SER A 166 4.40 7.46 4.94
CA SER A 166 5.09 8.71 5.32
C SER A 166 4.72 9.93 4.45
N ALA A 167 3.41 10.05 4.14
CA ALA A 167 2.90 11.10 3.23
C ALA A 167 3.12 12.53 3.75
N ASP A 168 3.32 12.71 5.05
CA ASP A 168 3.43 14.02 5.71
C ASP A 168 4.89 14.48 5.90
N GLY A 169 5.88 13.68 5.47
CA GLY A 169 7.31 14.02 5.60
C GLY A 169 8.24 12.82 5.53
N ILE A 170 9.53 13.06 5.65
CA ILE A 170 10.57 12.04 5.59
C ILE A 170 10.47 11.10 6.80
N ASP A 171 10.42 9.79 6.54
CA ASP A 171 10.45 8.78 7.58
C ASP A 171 11.80 8.77 8.34
N PRO A 172 11.80 8.82 9.69
CA PRO A 172 13.03 8.84 10.46
C PRO A 172 13.95 7.63 10.23
N GLY A 173 13.38 6.43 10.05
CA GLY A 173 14.16 5.23 9.74
C GLY A 173 14.82 5.32 8.38
N SER A 174 14.10 5.76 7.35
CA SER A 174 14.65 6.00 6.01
C SER A 174 15.73 7.08 6.03
N SER A 175 15.54 8.16 6.80
CA SER A 175 16.55 9.20 6.98
C SER A 175 17.83 8.64 7.61
N LEU A 176 17.70 7.85 8.67
CA LEU A 176 18.84 7.21 9.32
C LEU A 176 19.60 6.28 8.38
N LEU A 177 18.88 5.46 7.59
CA LEU A 177 19.51 4.58 6.60
C LEU A 177 20.23 5.38 5.51
N SER A 178 19.60 6.41 4.96
CA SER A 178 20.17 7.28 3.92
C SER A 178 21.51 7.91 4.36
N GLN A 179 21.59 8.41 5.60
CA GLN A 179 22.80 9.01 6.18
C GLN A 179 23.94 7.98 6.40
N ASN A 180 23.62 6.70 6.43
CA ASN A 180 24.58 5.61 6.66
C ASN A 180 24.80 4.70 5.43
N LEU A 181 24.39 5.14 4.25
CA LEU A 181 24.69 4.46 3.00
C LEU A 181 26.22 4.55 2.73
N PRO A 182 26.91 3.41 2.49
CA PRO A 182 28.34 3.43 2.19
C PRO A 182 28.63 4.16 0.89
N GLN A 183 29.58 5.10 0.89
CA GLN A 183 30.04 5.78 -0.33
C GLN A 183 30.68 4.82 -1.36
N SER A 184 31.04 3.62 -0.91
CA SER A 184 31.54 2.53 -1.76
C SER A 184 30.45 1.73 -2.46
N LEU A 185 29.16 2.02 -2.20
CA LEU A 185 28.04 1.31 -2.82
C LEU A 185 28.12 1.48 -4.35
N THR A 186 27.99 0.38 -5.08
CA THR A 186 28.30 0.34 -6.52
C THR A 186 27.46 -0.66 -7.27
N GLY A 187 27.33 -0.50 -8.57
CA GLY A 187 26.72 -1.46 -9.48
C GLY A 187 25.21 -1.35 -9.58
N ARG A 188 24.56 -2.50 -9.72
CA ARG A 188 23.10 -2.60 -9.83
C ARG A 188 22.48 -2.79 -8.46
N ILE A 189 21.56 -1.92 -8.11
CA ILE A 189 20.94 -1.88 -6.78
C ILE A 189 19.42 -1.97 -6.92
N ALA A 190 18.73 -2.55 -5.95
CA ALA A 190 17.30 -2.41 -5.79
C ALA A 190 16.96 -1.70 -4.49
N ASP A 191 16.00 -0.78 -4.55
CA ASP A 191 15.28 -0.21 -3.41
C ASP A 191 13.96 -0.96 -3.27
N LEU A 192 13.86 -1.84 -2.28
CA LEU A 192 12.68 -2.70 -2.08
C LEU A 192 11.70 -2.06 -1.09
N GLY A 193 10.48 -1.79 -1.55
CA GLY A 193 9.50 -1.00 -0.82
C GLY A 193 9.87 0.48 -0.83
N ALA A 194 10.17 0.99 -2.03
CA ALA A 194 10.77 2.32 -2.23
C ALA A 194 9.88 3.50 -1.77
N GLY A 195 8.59 3.27 -1.55
CA GLY A 195 7.64 4.32 -1.22
C GLY A 195 7.62 5.40 -2.29
N TRP A 196 7.68 6.67 -1.87
CA TRP A 196 7.75 7.81 -2.78
C TRP A 196 9.20 8.19 -3.19
N GLY A 197 10.18 7.26 -3.00
CA GLY A 197 11.50 7.37 -3.61
C GLY A 197 12.58 8.08 -2.80
N TYR A 198 12.39 8.31 -1.50
CA TYR A 198 13.39 8.99 -0.66
C TYR A 198 14.74 8.26 -0.62
N LEU A 199 14.74 6.95 -0.37
CA LEU A 199 15.96 6.14 -0.41
C LEU A 199 16.50 6.02 -1.82
N SER A 200 15.64 5.82 -2.81
CA SER A 200 16.02 5.77 -4.23
C SER A 200 16.82 7.01 -4.65
N GLN A 201 16.37 8.22 -4.27
CA GLN A 201 17.10 9.45 -4.55
C GLN A 201 18.49 9.48 -3.89
N SER A 202 18.55 9.03 -2.64
CA SER A 202 19.84 8.97 -1.90
C SER A 202 20.80 7.94 -2.50
N ILE A 203 20.29 6.81 -2.97
CA ILE A 203 21.09 5.75 -3.60
C ILE A 203 21.64 6.23 -4.94
N ILE A 204 20.80 6.80 -5.81
CA ILE A 204 21.20 7.19 -7.16
C ILE A 204 22.19 8.38 -7.17
N ALA A 205 22.22 9.16 -6.10
CA ALA A 205 23.22 10.22 -5.91
C ALA A 205 24.64 9.68 -5.70
N LEU A 206 24.80 8.40 -5.37
CA LEU A 206 26.12 7.78 -5.20
C LEU A 206 26.80 7.56 -6.55
N PRO A 207 28.06 8.00 -6.73
CA PRO A 207 28.70 8.10 -8.06
C PRO A 207 28.99 6.77 -8.74
N LYS A 208 29.02 5.67 -7.99
CA LYS A 208 29.34 4.33 -8.50
C LYS A 208 28.09 3.46 -8.75
N VAL A 209 26.91 4.00 -8.52
CA VAL A 209 25.64 3.31 -8.82
C VAL A 209 25.39 3.38 -10.32
N VAL A 210 25.28 2.23 -10.95
CA VAL A 210 25.12 2.08 -12.41
C VAL A 210 23.64 1.98 -12.78
N HIS A 211 22.84 1.34 -11.94
CA HIS A 211 21.41 1.15 -12.17
C HIS A 211 20.67 0.95 -10.85
N LEU A 212 19.46 1.47 -10.76
CA LEU A 212 18.58 1.32 -9.61
C LEU A 212 17.22 0.80 -10.04
N ASP A 213 16.83 -0.34 -9.50
CA ASP A 213 15.47 -0.86 -9.59
C ASP A 213 14.66 -0.34 -8.38
N CYS A 214 13.71 0.56 -8.61
CA CYS A 214 12.80 1.10 -7.60
C CYS A 214 11.52 0.25 -7.58
N VAL A 215 11.34 -0.59 -6.56
CA VAL A 215 10.23 -1.55 -6.47
C VAL A 215 9.25 -1.12 -5.39
N GLU A 216 7.99 -0.85 -5.76
CA GLU A 216 6.96 -0.39 -4.83
C GLU A 216 5.61 -1.04 -5.14
N ALA A 217 4.91 -1.44 -4.08
CA ALA A 217 3.62 -2.10 -4.19
C ALA A 217 2.44 -1.12 -4.29
N ASP A 218 2.55 0.08 -3.72
CA ASP A 218 1.52 1.12 -3.82
C ASP A 218 1.74 1.96 -5.08
N HIS A 219 0.82 1.84 -6.05
CA HIS A 219 0.88 2.59 -7.32
C HIS A 219 1.00 4.10 -7.12
N ALA A 220 0.27 4.67 -6.15
CA ALA A 220 0.32 6.11 -5.88
C ALA A 220 1.68 6.55 -5.30
N ALA A 221 2.31 5.70 -4.47
CA ALA A 221 3.66 5.95 -3.98
C ALA A 221 4.68 5.88 -5.12
N LEU A 222 4.56 4.90 -6.02
CA LEU A 222 5.43 4.77 -7.18
C LEU A 222 5.33 5.97 -8.13
N GLU A 223 4.13 6.52 -8.36
CA GLU A 223 3.95 7.74 -9.16
C GLU A 223 4.62 8.96 -8.49
N CYS A 224 4.56 9.07 -7.15
CA CYS A 224 5.34 10.07 -6.42
C CYS A 224 6.85 9.85 -6.57
N ALA A 225 7.31 8.58 -6.53
CA ALA A 225 8.73 8.26 -6.74
C ALA A 225 9.22 8.69 -8.13
N ARG A 226 8.41 8.56 -9.18
CA ARG A 226 8.73 9.04 -10.54
C ARG A 226 8.91 10.57 -10.59
N LEU A 227 8.14 11.31 -9.80
CA LEU A 227 8.27 12.77 -9.70
C LEU A 227 9.50 13.19 -8.88
N ASN A 228 9.88 12.38 -7.89
CA ASN A 228 11.01 12.67 -7.00
C ASN A 228 12.37 12.25 -7.59
N CYS A 229 12.40 11.26 -8.46
CA CYS A 229 13.61 10.62 -8.94
C CYS A 229 13.71 10.75 -10.47
N LEU A 230 14.36 11.81 -10.96
CA LEU A 230 14.46 12.15 -12.38
C LEU A 230 15.78 11.70 -13.01
N ASP A 231 16.28 10.50 -12.69
CA ASP A 231 17.55 9.97 -13.20
C ASP A 231 17.29 8.76 -14.12
N ASP A 232 17.84 8.79 -15.32
CA ASP A 232 17.64 7.76 -16.35
C ASP A 232 18.17 6.36 -15.95
N ARG A 233 18.99 6.26 -14.91
CA ARG A 233 19.49 5.00 -14.37
C ARG A 233 18.43 4.27 -13.52
N ILE A 234 17.27 4.87 -13.27
CA ILE A 234 16.21 4.30 -12.44
C ILE A 234 15.15 3.61 -13.30
N THR A 235 14.85 2.37 -12.97
CA THR A 235 13.67 1.66 -13.50
C THR A 235 12.65 1.48 -12.37
N PHE A 236 11.43 1.92 -12.62
CA PHE A 236 10.33 1.85 -11.65
C PHE A 236 9.46 0.62 -11.90
N HIS A 237 9.25 -0.18 -10.86
CA HIS A 237 8.46 -1.41 -10.90
C HIS A 237 7.28 -1.32 -9.94
N TRP A 238 6.07 -1.34 -10.46
CA TRP A 238 4.90 -1.58 -9.63
C TRP A 238 4.82 -3.09 -9.35
N GLY A 239 5.14 -3.49 -8.13
CA GLY A 239 5.30 -4.90 -7.82
C GLY A 239 5.45 -5.18 -6.32
N ASP A 240 5.23 -6.44 -5.96
CA ASP A 240 5.49 -6.94 -4.62
C ASP A 240 6.98 -7.26 -4.46
N ALA A 241 7.69 -6.51 -3.61
CA ALA A 241 9.11 -6.67 -3.35
C ALA A 241 9.49 -8.09 -2.90
N THR A 242 8.58 -8.80 -2.23
CA THR A 242 8.82 -10.17 -1.75
C THR A 242 8.84 -11.21 -2.87
N THR A 243 8.13 -10.96 -3.97
CA THR A 243 8.02 -11.87 -5.12
C THR A 243 8.65 -11.33 -6.39
N TRP A 244 8.98 -10.05 -6.43
CA TRP A 244 9.60 -9.41 -7.60
C TRP A 244 10.89 -10.11 -8.02
N LYS A 245 11.12 -10.14 -9.33
CA LYS A 245 12.29 -10.79 -9.94
C LYS A 245 13.07 -9.77 -10.75
N SER A 246 14.33 -9.60 -10.43
CA SER A 246 15.26 -8.87 -11.28
C SER A 246 15.68 -9.72 -12.48
N GLY A 247 15.88 -9.08 -13.63
CA GLY A 247 16.43 -9.74 -14.83
C GLY A 247 17.89 -10.17 -14.67
N GLN A 248 18.62 -9.60 -13.70
CA GLN A 248 20.01 -9.89 -13.38
C GLN A 248 20.22 -9.88 -11.86
N LYS A 249 21.25 -10.58 -11.39
CA LYS A 249 21.63 -10.52 -9.99
C LYS A 249 22.12 -9.14 -9.60
N LEU A 250 21.79 -8.70 -8.39
CA LEU A 250 22.08 -7.37 -7.88
C LEU A 250 23.38 -7.33 -7.07
N ASP A 251 24.06 -6.20 -7.10
CA ASP A 251 25.24 -5.91 -6.25
C ASP A 251 24.81 -5.55 -4.83
N ALA A 252 23.70 -4.83 -4.69
CA ALA A 252 23.14 -4.50 -3.38
C ALA A 252 21.61 -4.42 -3.42
N VAL A 253 21.03 -4.59 -2.24
CA VAL A 253 19.63 -4.27 -1.93
C VAL A 253 19.64 -3.26 -0.79
N VAL A 254 18.83 -2.22 -0.92
CA VAL A 254 18.53 -1.25 0.14
C VAL A 254 17.04 -1.35 0.44
N MET A 255 16.65 -1.28 1.72
CA MET A 255 15.24 -1.36 2.07
C MET A 255 14.90 -0.79 3.45
N ASN A 256 13.71 -0.22 3.56
CA ASN A 256 13.00 0.04 4.81
C ASN A 256 11.69 -0.77 4.77
N PRO A 257 11.74 -2.06 5.12
CA PRO A 257 10.58 -2.93 4.94
C PRO A 257 9.41 -2.51 5.83
N PRO A 258 8.16 -2.63 5.36
CA PRO A 258 7.00 -2.39 6.19
C PRO A 258 6.98 -3.37 7.37
N PHE A 259 6.65 -2.86 8.56
CA PHE A 259 6.62 -3.64 9.80
C PHE A 259 5.22 -3.73 10.42
N HIS A 260 4.19 -3.28 9.70
CA HIS A 260 2.79 -3.36 10.08
C HIS A 260 1.95 -3.97 8.96
N ALA A 261 1.37 -5.15 9.23
CA ALA A 261 0.14 -5.59 8.57
C ALA A 261 -1.02 -5.19 9.49
N GLY A 262 -1.67 -4.10 9.18
CA GLY A 262 -2.72 -3.62 10.06
C GLY A 262 -2.21 -2.91 11.34
N ARG A 263 -2.75 -3.21 12.55
CA ARG A 263 -2.40 -2.57 13.84
C ARG A 263 -1.24 -3.21 14.57
N ALA A 264 -1.03 -4.49 14.38
CA ALA A 264 0.06 -5.21 15.00
C ALA A 264 1.33 -5.06 14.18
N ALA A 265 2.49 -4.98 14.84
CA ALA A 265 3.74 -5.20 14.17
C ALA A 265 3.74 -6.65 13.65
N ASP A 266 3.96 -6.81 12.35
CA ASP A 266 4.10 -8.12 11.74
C ASP A 266 5.56 -8.31 11.29
N PRO A 267 6.40 -8.94 12.12
CA PRO A 267 7.79 -9.20 11.78
C PRO A 267 7.96 -10.11 10.56
N GLU A 268 6.93 -10.88 10.18
CA GLU A 268 7.03 -11.83 9.06
C GLU A 268 7.23 -11.10 7.74
N ILE A 269 6.58 -9.96 7.53
CA ILE A 269 6.77 -9.16 6.31
C ILE A 269 8.25 -8.78 6.14
N GLY A 270 8.90 -8.27 7.18
CA GLY A 270 10.31 -7.92 7.11
C GLY A 270 11.22 -9.15 6.90
N LYS A 271 10.84 -10.33 7.41
CA LYS A 271 11.56 -11.60 7.13
C LYS A 271 11.43 -12.01 5.67
N ASP A 272 10.26 -11.81 5.05
CA ASP A 272 10.05 -12.08 3.63
C ASP A 272 10.87 -11.13 2.75
N PHE A 273 11.00 -9.86 3.15
CA PHE A 273 11.88 -8.90 2.49
C PHE A 273 13.37 -9.31 2.59
N ILE A 274 13.82 -9.80 3.76
CA ILE A 274 15.20 -10.34 3.92
C ILE A 274 15.42 -11.53 2.99
N LEU A 275 14.48 -12.45 2.91
CA LEU A 275 14.53 -13.59 2.01
C LEU A 275 14.59 -13.15 0.54
N ALA A 276 13.73 -12.20 0.15
CA ALA A 276 13.73 -11.64 -1.21
C ALA A 276 15.08 -10.98 -1.53
N ALA A 277 15.64 -10.19 -0.62
CA ALA A 277 16.94 -9.57 -0.80
C ALA A 277 18.06 -10.63 -1.02
N ALA A 278 18.10 -11.67 -0.18
CA ALA A 278 19.08 -12.75 -0.34
C ALA A 278 18.95 -13.45 -1.71
N ARG A 279 17.70 -13.71 -2.15
CA ARG A 279 17.39 -14.32 -3.46
C ARG A 279 17.84 -13.46 -4.63
N LEU A 280 17.72 -12.13 -4.55
CA LEU A 280 18.03 -11.18 -5.62
C LEU A 280 19.52 -10.89 -5.76
N LEU A 281 20.26 -10.93 -4.66
CA LEU A 281 21.68 -10.61 -4.60
C LEU A 281 22.55 -11.65 -5.33
N ARG A 282 23.66 -11.18 -5.93
CA ARG A 282 24.73 -12.06 -6.41
C ARG A 282 25.57 -12.60 -5.24
N ARG A 283 26.37 -13.62 -5.47
CA ARG A 283 27.38 -14.06 -4.52
C ARG A 283 28.30 -12.88 -4.14
N GLY A 284 28.42 -12.61 -2.84
CA GLY A 284 29.16 -11.44 -2.34
C GLY A 284 28.39 -10.11 -2.42
N GLY A 285 27.14 -10.11 -2.85
CA GLY A 285 26.27 -8.95 -2.77
C GLY A 285 25.94 -8.55 -1.33
N GLN A 286 25.35 -7.37 -1.14
CA GLN A 286 25.12 -6.80 0.19
C GLN A 286 23.70 -6.27 0.36
N LEU A 287 23.19 -6.39 1.58
CA LEU A 287 21.92 -5.84 2.02
C LEU A 287 22.17 -4.70 3.02
N LEU A 288 21.52 -3.56 2.79
CA LEU A 288 21.41 -2.46 3.75
C LEU A 288 19.95 -2.28 4.11
N MET A 289 19.62 -2.38 5.38
CA MET A 289 18.25 -2.23 5.83
C MET A 289 18.15 -1.45 7.12
N VAL A 290 17.05 -0.72 7.27
CA VAL A 290 16.65 -0.15 8.56
C VAL A 290 15.46 -0.93 9.12
N ALA A 291 15.43 -1.09 10.41
CA ALA A 291 14.33 -1.74 11.11
C ALA A 291 14.10 -1.12 12.50
N ASN A 292 12.89 -1.22 13.03
CA ASN A 292 12.66 -0.91 14.43
C ASN A 292 13.50 -1.81 15.32
N ARG A 293 14.11 -1.25 16.36
CA ARG A 293 15.08 -1.92 17.23
C ARG A 293 14.55 -3.20 17.88
N HIS A 294 13.27 -3.25 18.23
CA HIS A 294 12.64 -4.40 18.86
C HIS A 294 12.31 -5.57 17.91
N LEU A 295 12.43 -5.38 16.59
CA LEU A 295 12.08 -6.43 15.62
C LEU A 295 13.21 -7.48 15.52
N PRO A 296 12.90 -8.78 15.68
CA PRO A 296 13.91 -9.84 15.82
C PRO A 296 14.33 -10.41 14.46
N TYR A 297 15.05 -9.61 13.65
CA TYR A 297 15.49 -10.04 12.31
C TYR A 297 16.83 -10.80 12.30
N GLU A 298 17.57 -10.80 13.41
CA GLU A 298 18.92 -11.39 13.50
C GLU A 298 18.96 -12.89 13.18
N LYS A 299 17.90 -13.61 13.58
CA LYS A 299 17.79 -15.05 13.25
C LYS A 299 17.68 -15.24 11.74
N LYS A 300 16.78 -14.48 11.08
CA LYS A 300 16.56 -14.57 9.64
C LYS A 300 17.80 -14.14 8.84
N LEU A 301 18.51 -13.12 9.32
CA LEU A 301 19.77 -12.69 8.72
C LEU A 301 20.86 -13.78 8.80
N ARG A 302 21.03 -14.47 9.95
CA ARG A 302 21.98 -15.59 10.08
C ARG A 302 21.65 -16.76 9.16
N GLU A 303 20.38 -17.01 8.89
CA GLU A 303 19.95 -18.09 8.00
C GLU A 303 20.29 -17.80 6.53
N HIS A 304 20.39 -16.52 6.14
CA HIS A 304 20.46 -16.11 4.73
C HIS A 304 21.69 -15.30 4.34
N PHE A 305 22.54 -14.89 5.29
CA PHE A 305 23.76 -14.12 5.02
C PHE A 305 24.94 -14.66 5.81
N VAL A 306 26.13 -14.63 5.19
CA VAL A 306 27.38 -15.09 5.80
C VAL A 306 27.76 -14.21 6.99
N ASP A 307 27.55 -12.90 6.88
CA ASP A 307 27.88 -11.93 7.92
C ASP A 307 26.87 -10.78 7.93
N PHE A 308 26.59 -10.24 9.11
CA PHE A 308 25.81 -9.01 9.26
C PHE A 308 26.20 -8.27 10.55
N ASN A 309 26.12 -6.95 10.49
CA ASN A 309 26.44 -6.08 11.61
C ASN A 309 25.42 -4.93 11.69
N GLU A 310 25.12 -4.44 12.90
CA GLU A 310 24.52 -3.14 13.09
C GLU A 310 25.60 -2.07 12.87
N VAL A 311 25.39 -1.20 11.88
CA VAL A 311 26.36 -0.17 11.49
C VAL A 311 25.99 1.22 12.00
N ALA A 312 24.71 1.43 12.34
CA ALA A 312 24.19 2.64 12.95
C ALA A 312 22.87 2.33 13.66
N GLY A 313 22.44 3.22 14.55
CA GLY A 313 21.15 3.07 15.22
C GLY A 313 20.92 4.16 16.27
N ASP A 314 19.68 4.20 16.77
CA ASP A 314 19.25 5.03 17.87
C ASP A 314 18.34 4.22 18.83
N ASN A 315 17.56 4.88 19.67
CA ASN A 315 16.64 4.22 20.60
C ASN A 315 15.43 3.54 19.90
N HIS A 316 15.14 3.90 18.63
CA HIS A 316 13.98 3.45 17.88
C HIS A 316 14.36 2.52 16.74
N PHE A 317 15.48 2.81 16.05
CA PHE A 317 15.88 2.13 14.84
C PHE A 317 17.27 1.53 14.95
N LYS A 318 17.53 0.49 14.14
CA LYS A 318 18.83 -0.09 13.86
C LYS A 318 19.05 -0.18 12.36
N VAL A 319 20.24 0.19 11.88
CA VAL A 319 20.69 0.01 10.49
C VAL A 319 21.58 -1.20 10.43
N ILE A 320 21.19 -2.16 9.63
CA ILE A 320 21.87 -3.43 9.46
C ILE A 320 22.53 -3.48 8.09
N HIS A 321 23.79 -3.88 8.06
CA HIS A 321 24.52 -4.19 6.87
C HIS A 321 24.85 -5.70 6.86
N ALA A 322 24.30 -6.44 5.89
CA ALA A 322 24.56 -7.87 5.72
C ALA A 322 25.26 -8.15 4.40
N LYS A 323 26.11 -9.18 4.36
CA LYS A 323 26.96 -9.52 3.21
C LYS A 323 26.95 -11.02 2.92
N GLY A 324 27.14 -11.35 1.64
CA GLY A 324 27.31 -12.72 1.19
C GLY A 324 26.04 -13.54 1.38
N PRO A 325 25.02 -13.36 0.50
CA PRO A 325 23.81 -14.17 0.60
C PRO A 325 24.15 -15.66 0.51
N ILE A 326 23.53 -16.46 1.36
CA ILE A 326 23.58 -17.93 1.35
C ILE A 326 22.40 -18.37 0.48
N VAL A 327 22.71 -18.78 -0.78
CA VAL A 327 21.70 -19.20 -1.78
C VAL A 327 21.73 -20.72 -1.93
#